data_c9c6e74c46072e8ac6a2fc244a14dcec
#
_entry.id   c9c6e74c46072e8ac6a2fc244a14dcec
#
_cell.length_a   1.000
_cell.length_b   1.000
_cell.length_c   1.000
_cell.angle_alpha   90.00
_cell.angle_beta   90.00
_cell.angle_gamma   90.00
#
_symmetry.space_group_name_H-M   'P 1'
#
loop_
_entity.id
_entity.type
_entity.pdbx_description
1 polymer ?
#
loop_
_entity_poly.entity_id
_entity_poly.type
_entity_poly.pdbx_seq_one_letter_code
_entity_poly.pdbx_strand_id
1 'polypeptide(L)'
;MSQTPPLFSARSAWGRDDLANDPTWVYDLPPEALLEMARAAARLPDDPQGWLEVRPEDIDAPRLKAQIAAVADELESGRGVALVRNMPVHLPLPEVYRQYWILAALMGRPVPHNGKGDVFGQVTDLGSKYGSDPFARGYTSTDEMVFHNDAGDVAGLLCIRSAKDGGVSSVVSTMAMYREAEATGDPELLAALRRGFRAVIRDDAGSNAKMGNTASRSVTQRRSPVAASIATMELAFSSASLVRSSPSK
;
A
#
# COMPACT_ATOMS: atom_id res chain seq x y z
N MET A 1 29.14 25.58 0.15
CA MET A 1 28.58 24.27 0.52
C MET A 1 27.14 24.24 0.00
N SER A 2 26.90 23.58 -1.13
CA SER A 2 25.58 23.45 -1.70
C SER A 2 24.84 22.38 -0.87
N GLN A 3 23.90 22.80 -0.02
CA GLN A 3 22.98 21.87 0.64
C GLN A 3 22.01 21.37 -0.43
N THR A 4 22.18 20.14 -0.87
CA THR A 4 21.12 19.44 -1.59
C THR A 4 19.90 19.45 -0.68
N PRO A 5 18.73 19.96 -1.12
CA PRO A 5 17.54 19.93 -0.27
C PRO A 5 17.24 18.48 0.14
N PRO A 6 16.77 18.27 1.36
CA PRO A 6 16.44 16.93 1.81
C PRO A 6 15.42 16.32 0.85
N LEU A 7 15.76 15.18 0.26
CA LEU A 7 14.95 14.46 -0.72
C LEU A 7 13.60 14.00 -0.13
N PHE A 8 13.47 14.05 1.22
CA PHE A 8 12.34 13.51 1.96
C PHE A 8 11.97 14.39 3.14
N SER A 9 10.70 14.36 3.51
CA SER A 9 10.19 14.98 4.72
C SER A 9 10.92 14.48 5.97
N ALA A 10 11.15 15.34 6.95
CA ALA A 10 11.68 14.92 8.25
C ALA A 10 10.74 13.91 8.93
N ARG A 11 9.45 13.96 8.64
CA ARG A 11 8.42 13.05 9.15
C ARG A 11 8.49 11.64 8.54
N SER A 12 9.16 11.45 7.41
CA SER A 12 9.23 10.15 6.74
C SER A 12 10.18 9.15 7.43
N ALA A 13 11.10 9.62 8.28
CA ALA A 13 12.03 8.77 9.01
C ALA A 13 11.56 8.59 10.47
N TRP A 14 10.55 7.78 10.65
CA TRP A 14 9.94 7.48 11.94
C TRP A 14 10.33 6.11 12.47
N GLY A 15 10.36 6.00 13.79
CA GLY A 15 10.45 4.75 14.52
C GLY A 15 9.10 4.33 15.12
N ARG A 16 9.13 3.24 15.87
CA ARG A 16 7.93 2.66 16.52
C ARG A 16 7.21 3.67 17.41
N ASP A 17 7.98 4.37 18.23
CA ASP A 17 7.41 5.29 19.25
C ASP A 17 6.81 6.54 18.61
N ASP A 18 7.33 6.96 17.46
CA ASP A 18 6.80 8.09 16.70
C ASP A 18 5.38 7.80 16.20
N LEU A 19 5.14 6.58 15.69
CA LEU A 19 3.79 6.17 15.25
C LEU A 19 2.86 5.88 16.44
N ALA A 20 3.37 5.30 17.51
CA ALA A 20 2.57 4.94 18.68
C ALA A 20 2.06 6.17 19.45
N ASN A 21 2.86 7.24 19.51
CA ASN A 21 2.56 8.45 20.28
C ASN A 21 1.88 9.55 19.48
N ASP A 22 1.85 9.43 18.14
CA ASP A 22 1.21 10.43 17.28
C ASP A 22 0.16 9.76 16.37
N PRO A 23 -1.13 9.80 16.71
CA PRO A 23 -2.19 9.16 15.94
C PRO A 23 -2.60 9.94 14.67
N THR A 24 -1.92 11.02 14.31
CA THR A 24 -2.32 11.88 13.17
C THR A 24 -2.17 11.22 11.80
N TRP A 25 -1.61 10.01 11.73
CA TRP A 25 -1.60 9.16 10.54
C TRP A 25 -2.84 8.26 10.40
N VAL A 26 -3.77 8.35 11.37
CA VAL A 26 -5.03 7.59 11.39
C VAL A 26 -6.18 8.49 10.98
N TYR A 27 -6.88 8.10 9.94
CA TYR A 27 -7.97 8.84 9.32
C TYR A 27 -9.29 8.11 9.47
N ASP A 28 -10.19 8.67 10.27
CA ASP A 28 -11.55 8.15 10.41
C ASP A 28 -12.44 8.75 9.33
N LEU A 29 -12.97 7.90 8.43
CA LEU A 29 -13.96 8.36 7.47
C LEU A 29 -15.25 8.76 8.18
N PRO A 30 -15.68 10.03 8.09
CA PRO A 30 -16.91 10.48 8.72
C PRO A 30 -18.15 9.94 7.97
N PRO A 31 -19.32 9.87 8.66
CA PRO A 31 -20.54 9.30 8.07
C PRO A 31 -20.91 9.93 6.72
N GLU A 32 -20.70 11.22 6.54
CA GLU A 32 -21.03 11.93 5.30
C GLU A 32 -20.13 11.48 4.14
N ALA A 33 -18.83 11.23 4.39
CA ALA A 33 -17.91 10.71 3.39
C ALA A 33 -18.26 9.27 3.02
N LEU A 34 -18.64 8.45 4.00
CA LEU A 34 -19.10 7.08 3.77
C LEU A 34 -20.38 7.06 2.91
N LEU A 35 -21.32 7.97 3.15
CA LEU A 35 -22.53 8.09 2.36
C LEU A 35 -22.23 8.53 0.91
N GLU A 36 -21.32 9.46 0.72
CA GLU A 36 -20.85 9.87 -0.61
C GLU A 36 -20.16 8.71 -1.33
N MET A 37 -19.32 7.94 -0.63
CA MET A 37 -18.65 6.75 -1.15
C MET A 37 -19.65 5.70 -1.62
N ALA A 38 -20.67 5.41 -0.81
CA ALA A 38 -21.71 4.46 -1.16
C ALA A 38 -22.50 4.88 -2.42
N ARG A 39 -22.85 6.18 -2.53
CA ARG A 39 -23.53 6.74 -3.70
C ARG A 39 -22.68 6.67 -4.96
N ALA A 40 -21.40 6.98 -4.86
CA ALA A 40 -20.46 6.87 -5.96
C ALA A 40 -20.27 5.42 -6.40
N ALA A 41 -20.13 4.50 -5.45
CA ALA A 41 -19.99 3.07 -5.69
C ALA A 41 -21.20 2.47 -6.42
N ALA A 42 -22.41 2.94 -6.10
CA ALA A 42 -23.63 2.50 -6.78
C ALA A 42 -23.70 2.89 -8.26
N ARG A 43 -22.89 3.86 -8.69
CA ARG A 43 -22.82 4.33 -10.09
C ARG A 43 -21.74 3.62 -10.91
N LEU A 44 -20.89 2.79 -10.29
CA LEU A 44 -19.89 2.01 -11.01
C LEU A 44 -20.58 1.04 -11.98
N PRO A 45 -19.98 0.77 -13.15
CA PRO A 45 -20.45 -0.27 -14.05
C PRO A 45 -20.59 -1.62 -13.34
N ASP A 46 -21.47 -2.50 -13.86
CA ASP A 46 -21.60 -3.84 -13.29
C ASP A 46 -20.38 -4.71 -13.59
N ASP A 47 -19.76 -4.52 -14.76
CA ASP A 47 -18.50 -5.17 -15.11
C ASP A 47 -17.32 -4.48 -14.41
N PRO A 48 -16.57 -5.20 -13.54
CA PRO A 48 -15.38 -4.65 -12.89
C PRO A 48 -14.29 -4.13 -13.84
N GLN A 49 -14.20 -4.63 -15.06
CA GLN A 49 -13.26 -4.11 -16.05
C GLN A 49 -13.56 -2.66 -16.42
N GLY A 50 -14.83 -2.28 -16.42
CA GLY A 50 -15.25 -0.89 -16.63
C GLY A 50 -14.82 0.07 -15.52
N TRP A 51 -14.47 -0.45 -14.35
CA TRP A 51 -14.01 0.40 -13.23
C TRP A 51 -12.65 1.04 -13.50
N LEU A 52 -11.81 0.43 -14.35
CA LEU A 52 -10.50 0.98 -14.74
C LEU A 52 -10.61 2.31 -15.51
N GLU A 53 -11.77 2.57 -16.10
CA GLU A 53 -12.04 3.81 -16.86
C GLU A 53 -12.58 4.94 -15.98
N VAL A 54 -12.98 4.66 -14.73
CA VAL A 54 -13.50 5.66 -13.80
C VAL A 54 -12.39 6.61 -13.38
N ARG A 55 -12.62 7.89 -13.55
CA ARG A 55 -11.69 8.96 -13.20
C ARG A 55 -12.09 9.65 -11.90
N PRO A 56 -11.14 10.20 -11.13
CA PRO A 56 -11.47 10.99 -9.94
C PRO A 56 -12.46 12.13 -10.21
N GLU A 57 -12.42 12.71 -11.42
CA GLU A 57 -13.31 13.80 -11.85
C GLU A 57 -14.76 13.35 -11.92
N ASP A 58 -15.01 12.11 -12.32
CA ASP A 58 -16.35 11.52 -12.50
C ASP A 58 -17.01 11.16 -11.18
N ILE A 59 -16.26 11.16 -10.09
CA ILE A 59 -16.73 10.78 -8.75
C ILE A 59 -17.25 12.03 -8.05
N ASP A 60 -18.57 12.14 -7.90
CA ASP A 60 -19.21 13.21 -7.11
C ASP A 60 -19.24 12.83 -5.62
N ALA A 61 -18.17 13.16 -4.91
CA ALA A 61 -17.97 12.85 -3.49
C ALA A 61 -17.03 13.90 -2.83
N PRO A 62 -17.45 15.15 -2.68
CA PRO A 62 -16.54 16.23 -2.27
C PRO A 62 -15.95 16.05 -0.88
N ARG A 63 -16.71 15.53 0.10
CA ARG A 63 -16.21 15.29 1.46
C ARG A 63 -15.24 14.11 1.48
N LEU A 64 -15.57 13.03 0.77
CA LEU A 64 -14.67 11.90 0.62
C LEU A 64 -13.38 12.33 -0.09
N LYS A 65 -13.46 13.11 -1.16
CA LYS A 65 -12.28 13.66 -1.86
C LYS A 65 -11.38 14.45 -0.92
N ALA A 66 -11.94 15.28 -0.06
CA ALA A 66 -11.16 16.05 0.92
C ALA A 66 -10.43 15.12 1.92
N GLN A 67 -11.09 14.06 2.39
CA GLN A 67 -10.45 13.07 3.28
C GLN A 67 -9.32 12.32 2.58
N ILE A 68 -9.56 11.86 1.35
CA ILE A 68 -8.56 11.12 0.58
C ILE A 68 -7.38 12.02 0.18
N ALA A 69 -7.61 13.29 -0.12
CA ALA A 69 -6.53 14.25 -0.36
C ALA A 69 -5.61 14.41 0.86
N ALA A 70 -6.16 14.44 2.08
CA ALA A 70 -5.36 14.48 3.31
C ALA A 70 -4.55 13.18 3.52
N VAL A 71 -5.13 12.02 3.20
CA VAL A 71 -4.42 10.74 3.21
C VAL A 71 -3.29 10.74 2.18
N ALA A 72 -3.56 11.21 0.97
CA ALA A 72 -2.55 11.28 -0.10
C ALA A 72 -1.39 12.20 0.27
N ASP A 73 -1.66 13.34 0.91
CA ASP A 73 -0.60 14.25 1.41
C ASP A 73 0.26 13.57 2.50
N GLU A 74 -0.34 12.82 3.42
CA GLU A 74 0.40 12.05 4.43
C GLU A 74 1.29 10.97 3.79
N LEU A 75 0.80 10.31 2.72
CA LEU A 75 1.58 9.32 2.00
C LEU A 75 2.73 9.95 1.20
N GLU A 76 2.50 11.10 0.54
CA GLU A 76 3.48 11.73 -0.35
C GLU A 76 4.49 12.60 0.42
N SER A 77 4.00 13.41 1.34
CA SER A 77 4.77 14.46 2.01
C SER A 77 4.96 14.25 3.51
N GLY A 78 4.24 13.29 4.07
CA GLY A 78 4.25 12.96 5.49
C GLY A 78 5.13 11.76 5.83
N ARG A 79 4.52 10.80 6.55
CA ARG A 79 5.19 9.57 7.02
C ARG A 79 5.33 8.50 5.94
N GLY A 80 4.56 8.58 4.84
CA GLY A 80 4.49 7.53 3.82
C GLY A 80 3.64 6.33 4.24
N VAL A 81 2.87 6.45 5.31
CA VAL A 81 1.93 5.44 5.80
C VAL A 81 0.68 6.13 6.35
N ALA A 82 -0.49 5.56 6.11
CA ALA A 82 -1.76 6.03 6.65
C ALA A 82 -2.68 4.86 6.97
N LEU A 83 -3.46 4.97 8.03
CA LEU A 83 -4.51 4.03 8.40
C LEU A 83 -5.87 4.69 8.22
N VAL A 84 -6.65 4.19 7.27
CA VAL A 84 -8.03 4.63 7.05
C VAL A 84 -8.98 3.69 7.76
N ARG A 85 -9.85 4.23 8.62
CA ARG A 85 -10.81 3.45 9.41
C ARG A 85 -12.25 3.71 8.99
N ASN A 86 -13.16 2.92 9.54
CA ASN A 86 -14.61 2.98 9.33
C ASN A 86 -15.07 2.52 7.94
N MET A 87 -14.23 1.78 7.18
CA MET A 87 -14.70 1.13 5.97
C MET A 87 -15.86 0.15 6.29
N PRO A 88 -16.96 0.16 5.53
CA PRO A 88 -18.16 -0.61 5.84
C PRO A 88 -18.03 -2.09 5.44
N VAL A 89 -17.07 -2.79 6.00
CA VAL A 89 -16.73 -4.19 5.69
C VAL A 89 -17.81 -5.22 6.12
N HIS A 90 -18.85 -4.76 6.83
CA HIS A 90 -20.00 -5.58 7.22
C HIS A 90 -21.02 -5.79 6.08
N LEU A 91 -20.90 -5.02 5.00
CA LEU A 91 -21.74 -5.12 3.81
C LEU A 91 -21.43 -6.40 3.00
N PRO A 92 -22.29 -6.79 2.05
CA PRO A 92 -21.95 -7.82 1.08
C PRO A 92 -20.66 -7.52 0.33
N LEU A 93 -19.81 -8.53 0.10
CA LEU A 93 -18.50 -8.35 -0.53
C LEU A 93 -18.52 -7.54 -1.84
N PRO A 94 -19.48 -7.74 -2.76
CA PRO A 94 -19.54 -6.93 -3.97
C PRO A 94 -19.68 -5.43 -3.70
N GLU A 95 -20.43 -5.05 -2.66
CA GLU A 95 -20.59 -3.65 -2.27
C GLU A 95 -19.32 -3.10 -1.61
N VAL A 96 -18.66 -3.91 -0.78
CA VAL A 96 -17.36 -3.55 -0.18
C VAL A 96 -16.33 -3.31 -1.29
N TYR A 97 -16.28 -4.16 -2.30
CA TYR A 97 -15.35 -4.02 -3.43
C TYR A 97 -15.61 -2.73 -4.21
N ARG A 98 -16.87 -2.42 -4.52
CA ARG A 98 -17.24 -1.17 -5.21
C ARG A 98 -16.83 0.05 -4.40
N GLN A 99 -17.07 0.06 -3.10
CA GLN A 99 -16.72 1.18 -2.23
C GLN A 99 -15.19 1.32 -2.07
N TYR A 100 -14.48 0.21 -1.92
CA TYR A 100 -13.03 0.23 -1.85
C TYR A 100 -12.39 0.71 -3.16
N TRP A 101 -13.01 0.36 -4.32
CA TRP A 101 -12.57 0.89 -5.61
C TRP A 101 -12.70 2.41 -5.72
N ILE A 102 -13.81 2.99 -5.22
CA ILE A 102 -13.97 4.44 -5.19
C ILE A 102 -12.86 5.11 -4.39
N LEU A 103 -12.53 4.55 -3.23
CA LEU A 103 -11.44 5.06 -2.41
C LEU A 103 -10.11 5.02 -3.17
N ALA A 104 -9.81 3.92 -3.82
CA ALA A 104 -8.59 3.75 -4.61
C ALA A 104 -8.53 4.66 -5.84
N ALA A 105 -9.62 4.79 -6.57
CA ALA A 105 -9.70 5.67 -7.73
C ALA A 105 -9.50 7.15 -7.36
N LEU A 106 -9.88 7.54 -6.14
CA LEU A 106 -9.61 8.89 -5.60
C LEU A 106 -8.16 9.05 -5.12
N MET A 107 -7.50 7.96 -4.70
CA MET A 107 -6.10 7.98 -4.27
C MET A 107 -5.15 8.11 -5.45
N GLY A 108 -5.48 7.53 -6.59
CA GLY A 108 -4.64 7.53 -7.79
C GLY A 108 -5.23 6.68 -8.90
N ARG A 109 -4.39 6.27 -9.83
CA ARG A 109 -4.80 5.37 -10.92
C ARG A 109 -4.59 3.91 -10.50
N PRO A 110 -5.65 3.15 -10.22
CA PRO A 110 -5.52 1.74 -9.96
C PRO A 110 -4.95 1.01 -11.18
N VAL A 111 -4.11 0.01 -10.93
CA VAL A 111 -3.53 -0.84 -11.98
C VAL A 111 -3.99 -2.28 -11.77
N PRO A 112 -4.08 -3.08 -12.84
CA PRO A 112 -4.41 -4.50 -12.71
C PRO A 112 -3.44 -5.21 -11.77
N HIS A 113 -3.98 -6.06 -10.90
CA HIS A 113 -3.22 -6.79 -9.89
C HIS A 113 -2.31 -7.86 -10.50
N ASN A 114 -2.70 -8.43 -11.64
CA ASN A 114 -1.96 -9.49 -12.31
C ASN A 114 -2.06 -9.39 -13.84
N GLY A 115 -1.34 -10.27 -14.53
CA GLY A 115 -1.35 -10.34 -15.99
C GLY A 115 -2.69 -10.75 -16.63
N LYS A 116 -3.67 -11.19 -15.83
CA LYS A 116 -5.05 -11.49 -16.29
C LYS A 116 -5.95 -10.26 -16.29
N GLY A 117 -5.49 -9.15 -15.74
CA GLY A 117 -6.25 -7.91 -15.63
C GLY A 117 -7.20 -7.87 -14.44
N ASP A 118 -7.00 -8.74 -13.43
CA ASP A 118 -7.80 -8.68 -12.21
C ASP A 118 -7.61 -7.34 -11.50
N VAL A 119 -8.70 -6.71 -11.13
CA VAL A 119 -8.70 -5.39 -10.49
C VAL A 119 -8.46 -5.44 -8.97
N PHE A 120 -8.57 -6.63 -8.37
CA PHE A 120 -8.32 -6.89 -6.96
C PHE A 120 -7.50 -8.15 -6.77
N GLY A 121 -6.55 -8.11 -5.83
CA GLY A 121 -5.94 -9.28 -5.22
C GLY A 121 -6.67 -9.64 -3.93
N GLN A 122 -6.94 -10.93 -3.73
CA GLN A 122 -7.46 -11.43 -2.47
C GLN A 122 -6.35 -12.09 -1.68
N VAL A 123 -6.09 -11.57 -0.47
CA VAL A 123 -5.18 -12.21 0.47
C VAL A 123 -5.98 -13.26 1.22
N THR A 124 -5.77 -14.53 0.85
CA THR A 124 -6.47 -15.67 1.45
C THR A 124 -5.61 -16.92 1.39
N ASP A 125 -5.70 -17.77 2.41
CA ASP A 125 -5.00 -19.02 2.41
C ASP A 125 -5.60 -19.98 1.37
N LEU A 126 -4.80 -20.35 0.39
CA LEU A 126 -5.11 -21.38 -0.62
C LEU A 126 -4.27 -22.65 -0.40
N GLY A 127 -3.58 -22.76 0.75
CA GLY A 127 -2.72 -23.89 1.08
C GLY A 127 -1.38 -23.90 0.36
N SER A 128 -0.98 -22.79 -0.29
CA SER A 128 0.34 -22.66 -0.90
C SER A 128 1.43 -22.53 0.18
N LYS A 129 2.66 -22.91 -0.17
CA LYS A 129 3.81 -22.84 0.73
C LYS A 129 4.84 -21.86 0.16
N TYR A 130 4.78 -20.62 0.61
CA TYR A 130 5.59 -19.51 0.10
C TYR A 130 7.11 -19.77 0.26
N GLY A 131 7.55 -20.35 1.37
CA GLY A 131 8.97 -20.57 1.65
C GLY A 131 9.61 -21.74 0.88
N SER A 132 8.81 -22.66 0.31
CA SER A 132 9.32 -23.88 -0.34
C SER A 132 8.94 -24.00 -1.82
N ASP A 133 7.87 -23.35 -2.26
CA ASP A 133 7.44 -23.32 -3.65
C ASP A 133 7.86 -22.00 -4.29
N PRO A 134 8.79 -22.01 -5.27
CA PRO A 134 9.25 -20.80 -5.94
C PRO A 134 8.14 -20.08 -6.73
N PHE A 135 7.01 -20.75 -7.02
CA PHE A 135 5.87 -20.17 -7.71
C PHE A 135 4.76 -19.71 -6.76
N ALA A 136 4.81 -20.10 -5.48
CA ALA A 136 3.83 -19.65 -4.51
C ALA A 136 3.90 -18.13 -4.31
N ARG A 137 2.73 -17.54 -4.15
CA ARG A 137 2.58 -16.13 -3.79
C ARG A 137 2.33 -16.04 -2.29
N GLY A 138 2.99 -15.10 -1.60
CA GLY A 138 2.84 -14.92 -0.15
C GLY A 138 1.40 -14.70 0.27
N TYR A 139 0.61 -13.94 -0.51
CA TYR A 139 -0.79 -13.64 -0.21
C TYR A 139 -1.75 -14.85 -0.35
N THR A 140 -1.26 -16.01 -0.82
CA THR A 140 -2.03 -17.27 -0.91
C THR A 140 -1.58 -18.31 0.12
N SER A 141 -0.74 -17.93 1.07
CA SER A 141 -0.11 -18.78 2.08
C SER A 141 -0.37 -18.24 3.49
N THR A 142 -0.28 -19.10 4.49
CA THR A 142 -0.20 -18.72 5.91
C THR A 142 1.21 -18.43 6.38
N ASP A 143 2.22 -18.58 5.51
CA ASP A 143 3.61 -18.33 5.87
C ASP A 143 3.86 -16.84 6.13
N GLU A 144 4.75 -16.53 7.04
CA GLU A 144 5.18 -15.16 7.29
C GLU A 144 5.91 -14.59 6.08
N MET A 145 5.50 -13.41 5.66
CA MET A 145 6.16 -12.68 4.58
C MET A 145 7.26 -11.79 5.15
N VAL A 146 8.44 -11.88 4.55
CA VAL A 146 9.54 -10.95 4.86
C VAL A 146 9.19 -9.52 4.46
N PHE A 147 9.84 -8.54 5.08
CA PHE A 147 9.71 -7.14 4.66
C PHE A 147 10.05 -6.98 3.18
N HIS A 148 9.18 -6.32 2.44
CA HIS A 148 9.30 -6.08 1.01
C HIS A 148 8.63 -4.76 0.64
N ASN A 149 8.85 -4.31 -0.57
CA ASN A 149 8.14 -3.20 -1.18
C ASN A 149 7.34 -3.75 -2.36
N ASP A 150 6.10 -3.29 -2.49
CA ASP A 150 5.31 -3.54 -3.68
C ASP A 150 5.77 -2.67 -4.86
N ALA A 151 5.43 -3.09 -6.07
CA ALA A 151 5.93 -2.45 -7.29
C ALA A 151 5.22 -1.12 -7.65
N GLY A 152 4.30 -0.63 -6.82
CA GLY A 152 3.56 0.61 -7.05
C GLY A 152 4.06 1.79 -6.27
N ASP A 153 3.48 2.95 -6.55
CA ASP A 153 3.74 4.16 -5.78
C ASP A 153 3.03 4.11 -4.43
N VAL A 154 1.83 3.52 -4.39
CA VAL A 154 1.03 3.28 -3.18
C VAL A 154 0.45 1.87 -3.23
N ALA A 155 0.57 1.12 -2.13
CA ALA A 155 -0.14 -0.14 -1.91
C ALA A 155 -1.26 0.08 -0.87
N GLY A 156 -2.45 -0.43 -1.14
CA GLY A 156 -3.59 -0.37 -0.23
C GLY A 156 -4.05 -1.77 0.16
N LEU A 157 -4.27 -2.00 1.46
CA LEU A 157 -4.81 -3.23 2.00
C LEU A 157 -6.11 -2.94 2.76
N LEU A 158 -7.19 -3.65 2.41
CA LEU A 158 -8.44 -3.59 3.16
C LEU A 158 -8.63 -4.86 3.99
N CYS A 159 -8.65 -4.74 5.30
CA CYS A 159 -8.98 -5.84 6.18
C CYS A 159 -10.49 -6.09 6.19
N ILE A 160 -10.95 -7.17 5.57
CA ILE A 160 -12.37 -7.58 5.56
C ILE A 160 -12.72 -8.32 6.85
N ARG A 161 -11.84 -9.19 7.33
CA ARG A 161 -11.98 -9.93 8.58
C ARG A 161 -10.63 -10.14 9.23
N SER A 162 -10.61 -9.98 10.55
CA SER A 162 -9.43 -10.32 11.34
C SER A 162 -9.16 -11.82 11.30
N ALA A 163 -7.90 -12.22 11.21
CA ALA A 163 -7.51 -13.60 11.44
C ALA A 163 -7.82 -14.01 12.88
N LYS A 164 -8.06 -15.31 13.12
CA LYS A 164 -8.24 -15.85 14.46
C LYS A 164 -6.93 -15.77 15.26
N ASP A 165 -5.83 -16.08 14.60
CA ASP A 165 -4.47 -16.02 15.15
C ASP A 165 -3.53 -15.48 14.06
N GLY A 166 -2.52 -14.71 14.46
CA GLY A 166 -1.57 -14.11 13.51
C GLY A 166 -2.14 -13.00 12.64
N GLY A 167 -1.62 -12.87 11.43
CA GLY A 167 -2.06 -11.86 10.46
C GLY A 167 -1.75 -10.42 10.86
N VAL A 168 -0.73 -10.23 11.68
CA VAL A 168 -0.24 -8.90 12.07
C VAL A 168 0.61 -8.33 10.94
N SER A 169 0.24 -7.15 10.46
CA SER A 169 1.05 -6.40 9.51
C SER A 169 2.10 -5.57 10.25
N SER A 170 3.34 -5.65 9.79
CA SER A 170 4.44 -4.82 10.28
C SER A 170 4.86 -3.85 9.20
N VAL A 171 5.09 -2.60 9.59
CA VAL A 171 5.58 -1.55 8.69
C VAL A 171 6.87 -0.95 9.22
N VAL A 172 7.76 -0.56 8.32
CA VAL A 172 9.04 0.07 8.66
C VAL A 172 9.29 1.26 7.73
N SER A 173 9.80 2.35 8.29
CA SER A 173 10.23 3.48 7.48
C SER A 173 11.54 3.16 6.77
N THR A 174 11.50 3.13 5.43
CA THR A 174 12.70 2.99 4.61
C THR A 174 13.68 4.15 4.84
N MET A 175 13.16 5.34 5.16
CA MET A 175 14.01 6.50 5.46
C MET A 175 14.70 6.38 6.82
N ALA A 176 14.02 5.79 7.83
CA ALA A 176 14.68 5.48 9.10
C ALA A 176 15.80 4.45 8.90
N MET A 177 15.54 3.40 8.11
CA MET A 177 16.57 2.41 7.74
C MET A 177 17.74 3.05 7.02
N TYR A 178 17.49 3.98 6.08
CA TYR A 178 18.55 4.69 5.37
C TYR A 178 19.38 5.55 6.31
N ARG A 179 18.76 6.29 7.25
CA ARG A 179 19.48 7.08 8.25
C ARG A 179 20.33 6.22 9.20
N GLU A 180 19.81 5.06 9.57
CA GLU A 180 20.57 4.09 10.36
C GLU A 180 21.81 3.63 9.58
N ALA A 181 21.66 3.29 8.30
CA ALA A 181 22.78 2.95 7.43
C ALA A 181 23.79 4.11 7.29
N GLU A 182 23.33 5.36 7.21
CA GLU A 182 24.23 6.53 7.23
C GLU A 182 25.01 6.64 8.55
N ALA A 183 24.35 6.35 9.68
CA ALA A 183 24.98 6.40 11.00
C ALA A 183 26.08 5.35 11.18
N THR A 184 26.05 4.22 10.45
CA THR A 184 27.14 3.22 10.47
C THR A 184 28.45 3.77 9.90
N GLY A 185 28.38 4.79 9.04
CA GLY A 185 29.52 5.35 8.33
C GLY A 185 30.12 4.43 7.27
N ASP A 186 29.44 3.35 6.89
CA ASP A 186 29.89 2.42 5.87
C ASP A 186 29.57 2.94 4.45
N PRO A 187 30.59 3.40 3.68
CA PRO A 187 30.37 3.97 2.36
C PRO A 187 29.95 2.91 1.33
N GLU A 188 30.31 1.63 1.51
CA GLU A 188 29.95 0.56 0.58
C GLU A 188 28.48 0.22 0.72
N LEU A 189 27.97 0.14 1.96
CA LEU A 189 26.56 -0.05 2.25
C LEU A 189 25.71 1.07 1.61
N LEU A 190 26.08 2.32 1.83
CA LEU A 190 25.37 3.46 1.25
C LEU A 190 25.42 3.48 -0.28
N ALA A 191 26.57 3.14 -0.86
CA ALA A 191 26.72 3.04 -2.31
C ALA A 191 25.84 1.91 -2.88
N ALA A 192 25.73 0.77 -2.18
CA ALA A 192 24.87 -0.34 -2.58
C ALA A 192 23.39 0.06 -2.53
N LEU A 193 22.92 0.69 -1.45
CA LEU A 193 21.55 1.19 -1.31
C LEU A 193 21.19 2.22 -2.40
N ARG A 194 22.10 3.12 -2.73
CA ARG A 194 21.90 4.14 -3.78
C ARG A 194 21.90 3.56 -5.19
N ARG A 195 22.73 2.56 -5.45
CA ARG A 195 22.80 1.87 -6.75
C ARG A 195 21.53 1.07 -7.02
N GLY A 196 20.84 0.61 -5.98
CA GLY A 196 19.68 -0.26 -6.06
C GLY A 196 20.05 -1.71 -6.41
N PHE A 197 19.03 -2.55 -6.51
CA PHE A 197 19.16 -3.96 -6.74
C PHE A 197 18.40 -4.38 -7.99
N ARG A 198 18.85 -5.45 -8.64
CA ARG A 198 18.08 -6.06 -9.72
C ARG A 198 16.88 -6.80 -9.13
N ALA A 199 15.69 -6.50 -9.64
CA ALA A 199 14.48 -7.23 -9.31
C ALA A 199 14.16 -8.26 -10.39
N VAL A 200 13.71 -9.43 -9.99
CA VAL A 200 13.16 -10.44 -10.89
C VAL A 200 11.66 -10.19 -10.98
N ILE A 201 11.19 -9.82 -12.16
CA ILE A 201 9.74 -9.75 -12.42
C ILE A 201 9.28 -11.18 -12.66
N ARG A 202 8.45 -11.70 -11.76
CA ARG A 202 7.81 -13.00 -11.93
C ARG A 202 6.61 -12.84 -12.87
N ASP A 203 6.56 -13.64 -13.91
CA ASP A 203 5.40 -13.73 -14.78
C ASP A 203 4.40 -14.73 -14.17
N ASP A 204 3.12 -14.33 -14.05
CA ASP A 204 2.05 -15.18 -13.53
C ASP A 204 1.73 -16.37 -14.48
N ALA A 205 2.24 -16.34 -15.71
CA ALA A 205 2.04 -17.39 -16.71
C ALA A 205 3.03 -18.57 -16.62
N GLY A 206 3.91 -18.59 -15.62
CA GLY A 206 4.88 -19.69 -15.41
C GLY A 206 5.96 -19.81 -16.49
N SER A 207 6.05 -18.86 -17.41
CA SER A 207 7.04 -18.85 -18.48
C SER A 207 8.18 -17.91 -18.13
N ASN A 208 9.37 -18.49 -17.94
CA ASN A 208 10.68 -17.85 -17.90
C ASN A 208 10.71 -16.41 -17.41
N ALA A 209 11.06 -16.22 -16.16
CA ALA A 209 11.33 -14.92 -15.57
C ALA A 209 12.20 -14.08 -16.50
N LYS A 210 11.61 -13.14 -17.22
CA LYS A 210 12.37 -12.14 -17.95
C LYS A 210 13.09 -11.30 -16.89
N MET A 211 14.39 -11.37 -16.87
CA MET A 211 15.21 -10.42 -16.12
C MET A 211 15.00 -9.04 -16.71
N GLY A 212 13.97 -8.37 -16.23
CA GLY A 212 13.75 -6.97 -16.53
C GLY A 212 14.83 -6.15 -15.84
N ASN A 213 15.47 -5.26 -16.59
CA ASN A 213 16.33 -4.21 -16.02
C ASN A 213 15.45 -3.14 -15.35
N THR A 214 14.62 -3.57 -14.41
CA THR A 214 13.98 -2.63 -13.50
C THR A 214 15.03 -2.35 -12.44
N ALA A 215 15.85 -1.32 -12.71
CA ALA A 215 16.55 -0.67 -11.62
C ALA A 215 15.49 -0.45 -10.54
N SER A 216 15.68 -1.03 -9.34
CA SER A 216 14.94 -0.61 -8.17
C SER A 216 15.04 0.90 -8.22
N ARG A 217 13.91 1.58 -8.30
CA ARG A 217 13.93 3.03 -8.41
C ARG A 217 14.64 3.50 -7.17
N SER A 218 15.89 3.93 -7.36
CA SER A 218 16.65 4.47 -6.27
C SER A 218 15.81 5.56 -5.63
N VAL A 219 15.90 5.68 -4.33
CA VAL A 219 15.35 6.73 -3.49
C VAL A 219 15.46 8.16 -4.09
N THR A 220 16.16 8.31 -5.21
CA THR A 220 16.48 9.55 -5.89
C THR A 220 15.59 9.94 -7.07
N GLN A 221 14.61 9.14 -7.48
CA GLN A 221 13.79 9.50 -8.64
C GLN A 221 12.30 9.52 -8.30
N ARG A 222 11.78 10.67 -7.94
CA ARG A 222 10.73 11.41 -8.65
C ARG A 222 10.24 12.61 -7.86
N ARG A 223 10.50 13.76 -8.40
CA ARG A 223 9.51 14.83 -8.42
C ARG A 223 8.79 14.67 -9.75
N SER A 224 7.59 14.17 -9.74
CA SER A 224 6.58 14.41 -10.75
C SER A 224 5.29 14.70 -10.01
N PRO A 225 4.66 15.86 -10.25
CA PRO A 225 3.35 16.10 -9.68
C PRO A 225 2.37 15.15 -10.35
N VAL A 226 1.59 14.47 -9.53
CA VAL A 226 0.34 13.81 -9.90
C VAL A 226 0.47 12.63 -10.86
N ALA A 227 0.84 11.48 -10.33
CA ALA A 227 0.23 10.18 -10.64
C ALA A 227 0.76 9.17 -9.63
N ALA A 228 0.20 9.16 -8.43
CA ALA A 228 0.34 7.99 -7.57
C ALA A 228 -0.29 6.83 -8.33
N SER A 229 0.53 5.88 -8.77
CA SER A 229 0.03 4.63 -9.32
C SER A 229 -0.15 3.69 -8.13
N ILE A 230 -1.40 3.37 -7.80
CA ILE A 230 -1.70 2.33 -6.82
C ILE A 230 -1.41 1.00 -7.49
N ALA A 231 -0.28 0.40 -7.16
CA ALA A 231 0.18 -0.80 -7.83
C ALA A 231 -0.61 -2.04 -7.47
N THR A 232 -1.19 -2.07 -6.27
CA THR A 232 -1.86 -3.28 -5.79
C THR A 232 -2.93 -2.89 -4.81
N MET A 233 -4.18 -3.22 -5.12
CA MET A 233 -5.26 -3.22 -4.15
C MET A 233 -5.47 -4.64 -3.67
N GLU A 234 -5.00 -4.96 -2.49
CA GLU A 234 -5.22 -6.25 -1.87
C GLU A 234 -6.36 -6.19 -0.85
N LEU A 235 -7.26 -7.15 -0.93
CA LEU A 235 -8.29 -7.36 0.08
C LEU A 235 -7.79 -8.42 1.05
N ALA A 236 -7.30 -7.99 2.20
CA ALA A 236 -6.80 -8.91 3.22
C ALA A 236 -7.94 -9.47 4.07
N PHE A 237 -8.03 -10.79 4.17
CA PHE A 237 -8.80 -11.49 5.20
C PHE A 237 -7.96 -11.69 6.47
N SER A 238 -7.06 -10.78 6.77
CA SER A 238 -6.13 -10.84 7.88
C SER A 238 -6.25 -9.59 8.75
N SER A 239 -6.06 -9.74 10.06
CA SER A 239 -6.18 -8.64 11.02
C SER A 239 -5.03 -7.66 10.89
N ALA A 240 -5.33 -6.43 10.55
CA ALA A 240 -4.48 -5.33 10.95
C ALA A 240 -4.66 -5.12 12.47
N SER A 241 -3.90 -5.83 13.29
CA SER A 241 -3.79 -5.41 14.69
C SER A 241 -2.72 -4.33 14.76
N LEU A 242 -3.18 -3.11 14.98
CA LEU A 242 -2.34 -2.01 15.42
C LEU A 242 -1.41 -2.51 16.53
N VAL A 243 -0.16 -2.09 16.45
CA VAL A 243 0.88 -2.27 17.46
C VAL A 243 0.28 -2.14 18.88
N ARG A 244 -0.11 -3.25 19.47
CA ARG A 244 -0.32 -3.30 20.92
C ARG A 244 1.05 -3.36 21.55
N SER A 245 1.40 -2.34 22.28
CA SER A 245 2.50 -2.38 23.23
C SER A 245 2.28 -3.55 24.19
N SER A 246 3.05 -4.62 24.03
CA SER A 246 3.18 -5.60 25.12
C SER A 246 3.94 -4.94 26.25
N PRO A 247 3.45 -4.98 27.49
CA PRO A 247 4.25 -4.54 28.61
C PRO A 247 5.44 -5.49 28.75
N SER A 248 6.63 -4.92 28.79
CA SER A 248 7.86 -5.62 29.18
C SER A 248 7.66 -6.29 30.54
N LYS A 249 7.90 -7.61 30.57
CA LYS A 249 8.31 -8.28 31.80
C LYS A 249 9.81 -8.36 31.84
#